data_1ed970d2a28119c09520cf9770d414f6
#
_entry.id   1ed970d2a28119c09520cf9770d414f6
#
_cell.length_a   1.000
_cell.length_b   1.000
_cell.length_c   1.000
_cell.angle_alpha   90.00
_cell.angle_beta   90.00
_cell.angle_gamma   90.00
#
_symmetry.space_group_name_H-M   'P 1'
#
loop_
_entity.id
_entity.type
_entity.pdbx_description
1 polymer ?
#
loop_
_entity_poly.entity_id
_entity_poly.type
_entity_poly.pdbx_seq_one_letter_code
_entity_poly.pdbx_strand_id
1 'polypeptide(L)'
;MVINSRSVPIIKDYNFVICSTMKLNESLIRTVPDFPKPGIQFKDITPLLKDPDGVKQCLHAIMPVPDTKVDIVVGIESRGFILGPLMAQSLNCGFVPIRKKGKLPHQTLEASYDLEYGSATIEIHRDAIQPGDRVLLHDDVLATGGTAAAAIKLIEALGGRVVCCSFIIELTELKARPLIETYPIKVAYQF
;
A
#
# COMPACT_ATOMS: atom_id res chain seq x y z
N MET A 1 30.40 -33.27 -6.08
CA MET A 1 30.12 -32.08 -6.90
C MET A 1 29.96 -30.90 -5.93
N VAL A 2 31.00 -30.08 -5.74
CA VAL A 2 31.03 -29.00 -4.75
C VAL A 2 30.37 -27.78 -5.39
N ILE A 3 29.23 -27.36 -4.87
CA ILE A 3 28.56 -26.14 -5.30
C ILE A 3 29.32 -24.96 -4.68
N ASN A 4 30.08 -24.27 -5.52
CA ASN A 4 30.85 -23.09 -5.15
C ASN A 4 29.84 -21.95 -4.83
N SER A 5 29.67 -21.61 -3.54
CA SER A 5 28.86 -20.50 -3.08
C SER A 5 29.54 -19.20 -3.51
N ARG A 6 29.17 -18.68 -4.68
CA ARG A 6 29.48 -17.28 -5.02
C ARG A 6 28.66 -16.40 -4.07
N SER A 7 29.35 -15.71 -3.19
CA SER A 7 28.75 -14.63 -2.41
C SER A 7 28.18 -13.58 -3.35
N VAL A 8 26.87 -13.51 -3.42
CA VAL A 8 26.18 -12.40 -4.09
C VAL A 8 26.53 -11.14 -3.29
N PRO A 9 27.04 -10.07 -3.91
CA PRO A 9 27.30 -8.84 -3.18
C PRO A 9 25.97 -8.34 -2.61
N ILE A 10 25.88 -8.27 -1.28
CA ILE A 10 24.78 -7.58 -0.61
C ILE A 10 24.89 -6.12 -1.04
N ILE A 11 23.91 -5.63 -1.78
CA ILE A 11 23.79 -4.20 -2.10
C ILE A 11 23.52 -3.48 -0.77
N LYS A 12 24.62 -3.17 -0.05
CA LYS A 12 24.61 -2.22 1.05
C LYS A 12 24.65 -0.86 0.37
N ASP A 13 23.70 -0.01 0.69
CA ASP A 13 23.62 1.41 0.33
C ASP A 13 22.44 1.76 -0.60
N TYR A 14 21.22 1.47 -0.13
CA TYR A 14 20.16 2.44 -0.38
C TYR A 14 20.31 3.56 0.66
N ASN A 15 21.37 4.35 0.56
CA ASN A 15 21.42 5.66 1.19
C ASN A 15 20.34 6.51 0.53
N PHE A 16 19.17 6.50 1.12
CA PHE A 16 18.09 7.43 0.79
C PHE A 16 18.57 8.81 1.26
N VAL A 17 19.31 9.50 0.39
CA VAL A 17 19.73 10.90 0.61
C VAL A 17 18.44 11.70 0.74
N ILE A 18 18.17 12.19 1.95
CA ILE A 18 17.07 13.10 2.26
C ILE A 18 17.34 14.41 1.48
N CYS A 19 16.85 14.50 0.27
CA CYS A 19 16.84 15.74 -0.49
C CYS A 19 15.57 16.51 -0.08
N SER A 20 15.74 17.56 0.68
CA SER A 20 14.70 18.30 1.41
C SER A 20 13.73 19.12 0.55
N THR A 21 13.59 18.89 -0.77
CA THR A 21 12.62 19.61 -1.64
C THR A 21 12.29 18.82 -2.91
N MET A 22 11.98 17.53 -2.81
CA MET A 22 11.49 16.81 -3.98
C MET A 22 10.02 17.17 -4.22
N LYS A 23 9.76 18.00 -5.24
CA LYS A 23 8.40 18.28 -5.69
C LYS A 23 7.89 17.09 -6.51
N LEU A 24 6.81 16.47 -6.06
CA LEU A 24 6.13 15.40 -6.80
C LEU A 24 5.64 15.94 -8.16
N ASN A 25 5.84 15.17 -9.21
CA ASN A 25 5.42 15.52 -10.54
C ASN A 25 4.03 14.94 -10.84
N GLU A 26 2.99 15.76 -10.75
CA GLU A 26 1.60 15.35 -11.01
C GLU A 26 1.36 14.87 -12.44
N SER A 27 2.19 15.26 -13.42
CA SER A 27 2.05 14.80 -14.80
C SER A 27 2.32 13.31 -14.97
N LEU A 28 2.92 12.66 -13.95
CA LEU A 28 3.11 11.21 -13.90
C LEU A 28 1.84 10.45 -13.51
N ILE A 29 0.77 11.14 -13.11
CA ILE A 29 -0.55 10.56 -12.87
C ILE A 29 -1.46 10.94 -14.03
N ARG A 30 -1.76 9.97 -14.89
CA ARG A 30 -2.62 10.21 -16.06
C ARG A 30 -4.08 10.15 -15.67
N THR A 31 -4.88 11.14 -16.10
CA THR A 31 -6.33 11.06 -15.98
C THR A 31 -6.92 10.44 -17.25
N VAL A 32 -7.69 9.37 -17.08
CA VAL A 32 -8.43 8.69 -18.15
C VAL A 32 -9.91 8.96 -17.92
N PRO A 33 -10.57 9.80 -18.75
CA PRO A 33 -11.98 10.08 -18.60
C PRO A 33 -12.83 8.87 -18.97
N ASP A 34 -14.01 8.76 -18.32
CA ASP A 34 -15.04 7.77 -18.62
C ASP A 34 -14.58 6.30 -18.50
N PHE A 35 -13.65 6.00 -17.62
CA PHE A 35 -13.18 4.65 -17.36
C PHE A 35 -13.37 4.26 -15.87
N PRO A 36 -13.88 3.04 -15.55
CA PRO A 36 -14.44 2.01 -16.46
C PRO A 36 -15.89 2.31 -16.91
N LYS A 37 -16.48 3.42 -16.47
CA LYS A 37 -17.85 3.85 -16.78
C LYS A 37 -17.88 5.35 -17.05
N PRO A 38 -18.86 5.85 -17.85
CA PRO A 38 -19.06 7.28 -18.06
C PRO A 38 -19.13 8.05 -16.73
N GLY A 39 -18.49 9.22 -16.67
CA GLY A 39 -18.43 10.11 -15.51
C GLY A 39 -17.28 9.85 -14.55
N ILE A 40 -16.58 8.71 -14.64
CA ILE A 40 -15.42 8.39 -13.78
C ILE A 40 -14.14 8.95 -14.38
N GLN A 41 -13.40 9.71 -13.57
CA GLN A 41 -12.07 10.23 -13.91
C GLN A 41 -11.00 9.30 -13.29
N PHE A 42 -10.65 8.23 -14.01
CA PHE A 42 -9.71 7.24 -13.52
C PHE A 42 -8.28 7.80 -13.45
N LYS A 43 -7.62 7.62 -12.31
CA LYS A 43 -6.23 8.04 -12.10
C LYS A 43 -5.30 6.86 -12.34
N ASP A 44 -4.59 6.90 -13.44
CA ASP A 44 -3.67 5.85 -13.89
C ASP A 44 -2.25 6.17 -13.44
N ILE A 45 -1.67 5.27 -12.66
CA ILE A 45 -0.31 5.36 -12.11
C ILE A 45 0.76 4.76 -13.05
N THR A 46 0.39 4.20 -14.20
CA THR A 46 1.36 3.52 -15.06
C THR A 46 2.48 4.43 -15.57
N PRO A 47 2.25 5.73 -15.88
CA PRO A 47 3.35 6.62 -16.21
C PRO A 47 4.33 6.82 -15.04
N LEU A 48 3.81 6.91 -13.80
CA LEU A 48 4.62 6.97 -12.58
C LEU A 48 5.51 5.73 -12.45
N LEU A 49 4.92 4.54 -12.63
CA LEU A 49 5.64 3.28 -12.49
C LEU A 49 6.75 3.10 -13.56
N LYS A 50 6.62 3.75 -14.70
CA LYS A 50 7.62 3.74 -15.79
C LYS A 50 8.81 4.67 -15.48
N ASP A 51 8.62 5.66 -14.61
CA ASP A 51 9.63 6.67 -14.29
C ASP A 51 10.35 6.31 -12.99
N PRO A 52 11.63 5.90 -13.03
CA PRO A 52 12.34 5.45 -11.85
C PRO A 52 12.54 6.52 -10.79
N ASP A 53 12.65 7.79 -11.18
CA ASP A 53 12.79 8.90 -10.24
C ASP A 53 11.43 9.27 -9.64
N GLY A 54 10.36 9.22 -10.42
CA GLY A 54 8.98 9.36 -9.94
C GLY A 54 8.63 8.28 -8.90
N VAL A 55 8.98 7.02 -9.15
CA VAL A 55 8.81 5.93 -8.16
C VAL A 55 9.58 6.23 -6.86
N LYS A 56 10.84 6.66 -6.93
CA LYS A 56 11.62 7.02 -5.74
C LYS A 56 10.98 8.16 -4.96
N GLN A 57 10.57 9.23 -5.66
CA GLN A 57 9.90 10.38 -5.03
C GLN A 57 8.58 9.99 -4.38
N CYS A 58 7.78 9.18 -5.08
CA CYS A 58 6.52 8.66 -4.56
C CYS A 58 6.75 7.81 -3.31
N LEU A 59 7.66 6.84 -3.35
CA LEU A 59 8.02 6.02 -2.20
C LEU A 59 8.41 6.88 -1.00
N HIS A 60 9.27 7.90 -1.21
CA HIS A 60 9.65 8.81 -0.14
C HIS A 60 8.45 9.54 0.49
N ALA A 61 7.51 10.00 -0.34
CA ALA A 61 6.33 10.73 0.13
C ALA A 61 5.35 9.86 0.94
N ILE A 62 5.23 8.58 0.57
CA ILE A 62 4.27 7.65 1.20
C ILE A 62 4.86 6.81 2.32
N MET A 63 6.17 6.88 2.57
CA MET A 63 6.80 6.21 3.72
C MET A 63 6.31 6.82 5.04
N PRO A 64 6.23 6.03 6.12
CA PRO A 64 5.90 6.56 7.44
C PRO A 64 6.95 7.59 7.89
N VAL A 65 6.60 8.38 8.91
CA VAL A 65 7.56 9.32 9.48
C VAL A 65 8.80 8.58 10.00
N PRO A 66 9.98 9.22 9.99
CA PRO A 66 11.19 8.64 10.55
C PRO A 66 10.95 8.10 11.96
N ASP A 67 11.64 7.01 12.31
CA ASP A 67 11.55 6.31 13.60
C ASP A 67 10.23 5.54 13.86
N THR A 68 9.26 5.57 12.94
CA THR A 68 8.12 4.67 13.02
C THR A 68 8.58 3.24 12.78
N LYS A 69 8.52 2.43 13.82
CA LYS A 69 8.85 1.00 13.69
C LYS A 69 7.71 0.27 12.98
N VAL A 70 8.06 -0.48 11.94
CA VAL A 70 7.15 -1.32 11.14
C VAL A 70 7.72 -2.73 11.12
N ASP A 71 6.88 -3.71 11.46
CA ASP A 71 7.25 -5.13 11.44
C ASP A 71 6.78 -5.80 10.14
N ILE A 72 5.67 -5.32 9.57
CA ILE A 72 5.07 -5.88 8.36
C ILE A 72 4.46 -4.75 7.52
N VAL A 73 4.66 -4.82 6.20
CA VAL A 73 3.89 -4.05 5.21
C VAL A 73 2.78 -4.94 4.68
N VAL A 74 1.55 -4.48 4.77
CA VAL A 74 0.37 -5.14 4.18
C VAL A 74 -0.04 -4.39 2.94
N GLY A 75 -0.06 -5.06 1.78
CA GLY A 75 -0.51 -4.51 0.51
C GLY A 75 -1.86 -5.06 0.07
N ILE A 76 -2.72 -4.20 -0.50
CA ILE A 76 -4.04 -4.60 -0.99
C ILE A 76 -3.98 -4.92 -2.49
N GLU A 77 -4.63 -6.03 -2.89
CA GLU A 77 -4.73 -6.45 -4.30
C GLU A 77 -5.42 -5.40 -5.16
N SER A 78 -4.85 -5.09 -6.27
CA SER A 78 -3.64 -5.64 -6.86
C SER A 78 -2.52 -4.58 -6.92
N ARG A 79 -2.86 -3.30 -6.99
CA ARG A 79 -1.87 -2.23 -7.22
C ARG A 79 -1.07 -1.88 -5.96
N GLY A 80 -1.60 -2.16 -4.76
CA GLY A 80 -0.83 -2.08 -3.52
C GLY A 80 0.35 -3.06 -3.46
N PHE A 81 0.36 -4.10 -4.33
CA PHE A 81 1.49 -5.03 -4.43
C PHE A 81 2.68 -4.46 -5.20
N ILE A 82 2.52 -3.34 -5.90
CA ILE A 82 3.59 -2.80 -6.74
C ILE A 82 4.64 -2.11 -5.89
N LEU A 83 4.24 -1.18 -5.02
CA LEU A 83 5.15 -0.46 -4.14
C LEU A 83 5.28 -1.10 -2.75
N GLY A 84 4.30 -1.90 -2.31
CA GLY A 84 4.33 -2.55 -0.99
C GLY A 84 5.60 -3.35 -0.71
N PRO A 85 6.04 -4.28 -1.59
CA PRO A 85 7.30 -5.00 -1.40
C PRO A 85 8.55 -4.10 -1.39
N LEU A 86 8.56 -3.02 -2.16
CA LEU A 86 9.65 -2.03 -2.14
C LEU A 86 9.71 -1.29 -0.80
N MET A 87 8.53 -0.96 -0.24
CA MET A 87 8.42 -0.36 1.11
C MET A 87 8.93 -1.34 2.17
N ALA A 88 8.51 -2.61 2.11
CA ALA A 88 8.93 -3.65 3.05
C ALA A 88 10.44 -3.85 3.01
N GLN A 89 11.03 -3.91 1.81
CA GLN A 89 12.48 -4.00 1.64
C GLN A 89 13.20 -2.77 2.24
N SER A 90 12.70 -1.56 1.98
CA SER A 90 13.29 -0.32 2.50
C SER A 90 13.20 -0.22 4.03
N LEU A 91 12.17 -0.80 4.63
CA LEU A 91 11.96 -0.85 6.07
C LEU A 91 12.60 -2.08 6.73
N ASN A 92 13.21 -2.97 5.94
CA ASN A 92 13.77 -4.24 6.40
C ASN A 92 12.77 -5.10 7.18
N CYS A 93 11.54 -5.22 6.65
CA CYS A 93 10.44 -5.98 7.24
C CYS A 93 9.73 -6.88 6.22
N GLY A 94 8.75 -7.68 6.69
CA GLY A 94 7.98 -8.59 5.84
C GLY A 94 6.93 -7.88 5.00
N PHE A 95 6.45 -8.56 3.93
CA PHE A 95 5.31 -8.14 3.12
C PHE A 95 4.20 -9.20 3.16
N VAL A 96 2.97 -8.76 3.40
CA VAL A 96 1.77 -9.61 3.45
C VAL A 96 0.73 -9.10 2.45
N PRO A 97 0.20 -9.96 1.56
CA PRO A 97 -0.85 -9.58 0.64
C PRO A 97 -2.24 -9.72 1.28
N ILE A 98 -3.09 -8.71 1.14
CA ILE A 98 -4.55 -8.83 1.24
C ILE A 98 -5.10 -9.01 -0.17
N ARG A 99 -5.98 -10.01 -0.36
CA ARG A 99 -6.50 -10.35 -1.67
C ARG A 99 -8.02 -10.37 -1.71
N LYS A 100 -8.57 -10.34 -2.92
CA LYS A 100 -10.00 -10.65 -3.13
C LYS A 100 -10.28 -12.09 -2.75
N LYS A 101 -11.47 -12.34 -2.20
CA LYS A 101 -11.90 -13.68 -1.76
C LYS A 101 -11.61 -14.78 -2.77
N GLY A 102 -11.08 -15.92 -2.28
CA GLY A 102 -10.75 -17.11 -3.06
C GLY A 102 -9.43 -17.04 -3.83
N LYS A 103 -8.56 -16.05 -3.53
CA LYS A 103 -7.25 -15.89 -4.17
C LYS A 103 -6.08 -16.38 -3.31
N LEU A 104 -6.29 -16.62 -2.02
CA LEU A 104 -5.27 -17.11 -1.11
C LEU A 104 -5.45 -18.64 -0.88
N PRO A 105 -4.36 -19.44 -0.92
CA PRO A 105 -4.45 -20.89 -0.95
C PRO A 105 -4.55 -21.56 0.44
N HIS A 106 -4.38 -20.81 1.54
CA HIS A 106 -4.40 -21.35 2.90
C HIS A 106 -5.59 -20.82 3.70
N GLN A 107 -5.67 -21.10 5.00
CA GLN A 107 -6.74 -20.60 5.88
C GLN A 107 -6.74 -19.09 5.95
N THR A 108 -7.88 -18.48 5.68
CA THR A 108 -8.04 -17.03 5.63
C THR A 108 -9.00 -16.51 6.70
N LEU A 109 -8.85 -15.23 7.01
CA LEU A 109 -9.85 -14.37 7.63
C LEU A 109 -10.40 -13.44 6.56
N GLU A 110 -11.73 -13.26 6.53
CA GLU A 110 -12.41 -12.48 5.50
C GLU A 110 -13.07 -11.24 6.11
N ALA A 111 -13.13 -10.15 5.34
CA ALA A 111 -13.93 -8.97 5.65
C ALA A 111 -14.66 -8.49 4.39
N SER A 112 -15.96 -8.22 4.54
CA SER A 112 -16.78 -7.62 3.48
C SER A 112 -16.97 -6.13 3.73
N TYR A 113 -17.09 -5.36 2.66
CA TYR A 113 -17.38 -3.94 2.69
C TYR A 113 -18.26 -3.54 1.51
N ASP A 114 -19.03 -2.48 1.70
CA ASP A 114 -19.93 -1.99 0.68
C ASP A 114 -19.19 -1.16 -0.39
N LEU A 115 -19.60 -1.34 -1.62
CA LEU A 115 -19.25 -0.51 -2.77
C LEU A 115 -20.45 0.38 -3.12
N GLU A 116 -20.26 1.36 -4.00
CA GLU A 116 -21.39 2.14 -4.54
C GLU A 116 -22.46 1.23 -5.17
N TYR A 117 -22.06 0.08 -5.73
CA TYR A 117 -22.93 -0.94 -6.29
C TYR A 117 -22.47 -2.33 -5.82
N GLY A 118 -23.18 -2.90 -4.83
CA GLY A 118 -22.89 -4.22 -4.29
C GLY A 118 -21.90 -4.21 -3.13
N SER A 119 -21.32 -5.37 -2.84
CA SER A 119 -20.30 -5.58 -1.80
C SER A 119 -19.08 -6.29 -2.38
N ALA A 120 -17.93 -6.06 -1.76
CA ALA A 120 -16.70 -6.79 -2.05
C ALA A 120 -16.18 -7.46 -0.78
N THR A 121 -15.47 -8.58 -0.94
CA THR A 121 -14.84 -9.31 0.16
C THR A 121 -13.37 -9.44 -0.11
N ILE A 122 -12.57 -9.12 0.91
CA ILE A 122 -11.11 -9.30 0.93
C ILE A 122 -10.73 -10.29 2.01
N GLU A 123 -9.57 -10.90 1.85
CA GLU A 123 -9.07 -11.94 2.74
C GLU A 123 -7.58 -11.78 3.01
N ILE A 124 -7.15 -12.25 4.18
CA ILE A 124 -5.76 -12.34 4.61
C ILE A 124 -5.53 -13.74 5.22
N HIS A 125 -4.32 -14.30 5.07
CA HIS A 125 -3.98 -15.55 5.77
C HIS A 125 -4.03 -15.38 7.29
N ARG A 126 -4.54 -16.38 8.00
CA ARG A 126 -4.67 -16.35 9.46
C ARG A 126 -3.35 -16.30 10.22
N ASP A 127 -2.28 -16.77 9.61
CA ASP A 127 -0.93 -16.84 10.16
C ASP A 127 -0.02 -15.68 9.70
N ALA A 128 -0.59 -14.73 8.93
CA ALA A 128 0.18 -13.67 8.28
C ALA A 128 0.66 -12.57 9.23
N ILE A 129 -0.05 -12.38 10.35
CA ILE A 129 0.23 -11.32 11.33
C ILE A 129 0.27 -11.94 12.72
N GLN A 130 1.25 -11.58 13.52
CA GLN A 130 1.34 -11.99 14.90
C GLN A 130 0.77 -10.90 15.82
N PRO A 131 0.20 -11.28 16.99
CA PRO A 131 -0.27 -10.30 17.97
C PRO A 131 0.84 -9.30 18.36
N GLY A 132 0.54 -8.02 18.20
CA GLY A 132 1.46 -6.92 18.51
C GLY A 132 2.31 -6.43 17.34
N ASP A 133 2.27 -7.10 16.15
CA ASP A 133 2.96 -6.61 14.97
C ASP A 133 2.49 -5.19 14.59
N ARG A 134 3.45 -4.33 14.28
CA ARG A 134 3.20 -2.96 13.81
C ARG A 134 3.11 -2.98 12.29
N VAL A 135 1.93 -2.65 11.79
CA VAL A 135 1.59 -2.82 10.38
C VAL A 135 1.50 -1.49 9.67
N LEU A 136 2.21 -1.38 8.55
CA LEU A 136 2.00 -0.36 7.52
C LEU A 136 1.04 -0.90 6.48
N LEU A 137 -0.17 -0.34 6.38
CA LEU A 137 -1.12 -0.67 5.33
C LEU A 137 -0.86 0.17 4.09
N HIS A 138 -0.79 -0.48 2.92
CA HIS A 138 -0.55 0.20 1.64
C HIS A 138 -1.54 -0.20 0.55
N ASP A 139 -2.06 0.79 -0.17
CA ASP A 139 -2.77 0.62 -1.45
C ASP A 139 -2.40 1.79 -2.39
N ASP A 140 -2.77 1.68 -3.67
CA ASP A 140 -2.49 2.75 -4.62
C ASP A 140 -3.46 3.94 -4.48
N VAL A 141 -4.75 3.70 -4.22
CA VAL A 141 -5.78 4.76 -4.16
C VAL A 141 -6.61 4.69 -2.89
N LEU A 142 -6.67 5.80 -2.18
CA LEU A 142 -7.69 6.07 -1.16
C LEU A 142 -8.88 6.75 -1.84
N ALA A 143 -9.92 5.97 -2.18
CA ALA A 143 -11.15 6.45 -2.81
C ALA A 143 -12.24 6.71 -1.75
N THR A 144 -13.15 5.78 -1.53
CA THR A 144 -14.20 5.90 -0.49
C THR A 144 -13.74 5.47 0.90
N GLY A 145 -12.59 4.77 1.01
CA GLY A 145 -12.02 4.28 2.26
C GLY A 145 -12.54 2.92 2.71
N GLY A 146 -13.58 2.37 2.09
CA GLY A 146 -14.18 1.09 2.49
C GLY A 146 -13.19 -0.07 2.47
N THR A 147 -12.38 -0.20 1.41
CA THR A 147 -11.36 -1.25 1.29
C THR A 147 -10.29 -1.11 2.39
N ALA A 148 -9.82 0.12 2.63
CA ALA A 148 -8.82 0.38 3.66
C ALA A 148 -9.37 0.05 5.07
N ALA A 149 -10.60 0.46 5.38
CA ALA A 149 -11.24 0.14 6.65
C ALA A 149 -11.45 -1.37 6.85
N ALA A 150 -11.84 -2.10 5.79
CA ALA A 150 -11.95 -3.56 5.83
C ALA A 150 -10.59 -4.24 6.05
N ALA A 151 -9.52 -3.74 5.39
CA ALA A 151 -8.17 -4.24 5.58
C ALA A 151 -7.67 -4.00 7.02
N ILE A 152 -7.92 -2.82 7.59
CA ILE A 152 -7.60 -2.51 8.98
C ILE A 152 -8.29 -3.50 9.93
N LYS A 153 -9.60 -3.76 9.75
CA LYS A 153 -10.34 -4.74 10.55
C LYS A 153 -9.70 -6.13 10.51
N LEU A 154 -9.22 -6.57 9.35
CA LEU A 154 -8.55 -7.87 9.20
C LEU A 154 -7.23 -7.91 9.99
N ILE A 155 -6.41 -6.84 9.87
CA ILE A 155 -5.13 -6.72 10.56
C ILE A 155 -5.34 -6.77 12.08
N GLU A 156 -6.28 -5.99 12.60
CA GLU A 156 -6.57 -5.89 14.03
C GLU A 156 -7.21 -7.15 14.58
N ALA A 157 -8.06 -7.84 13.80
CA ALA A 157 -8.64 -9.12 14.19
C ALA A 157 -7.58 -10.23 14.32
N LEU A 158 -6.43 -10.11 13.66
CA LEU A 158 -5.26 -10.98 13.86
C LEU A 158 -4.35 -10.52 15.00
N GLY A 159 -4.68 -9.41 15.68
CA GLY A 159 -3.89 -8.85 16.78
C GLY A 159 -2.79 -7.89 16.33
N GLY A 160 -2.69 -7.53 15.07
CA GLY A 160 -1.80 -6.50 14.57
C GLY A 160 -2.26 -5.10 14.97
N ARG A 161 -1.34 -4.14 14.93
CA ARG A 161 -1.61 -2.72 15.16
C ARG A 161 -1.21 -1.90 13.95
N VAL A 162 -2.17 -1.26 13.29
CA VAL A 162 -1.89 -0.36 12.18
C VAL A 162 -1.20 0.91 12.71
N VAL A 163 0.01 1.17 12.24
CA VAL A 163 0.82 2.34 12.64
C VAL A 163 0.83 3.43 11.58
N CYS A 164 0.49 3.10 10.35
CA CYS A 164 0.35 4.05 9.25
C CYS A 164 -0.48 3.44 8.13
N CYS A 165 -1.30 4.25 7.46
CA CYS A 165 -1.94 3.96 6.19
C CYS A 165 -1.26 4.80 5.10
N SER A 166 -0.93 4.19 3.98
CA SER A 166 -0.11 4.78 2.92
C SER A 166 -0.77 4.58 1.56
N PHE A 167 -0.90 5.66 0.79
CA PHE A 167 -1.54 5.63 -0.52
C PHE A 167 -0.74 6.47 -1.53
N ILE A 168 -0.73 6.06 -2.80
CA ILE A 168 -0.16 6.87 -3.86
C ILE A 168 -1.07 8.06 -4.12
N ILE A 169 -2.39 7.81 -4.23
CA ILE A 169 -3.40 8.80 -4.59
C ILE A 169 -4.50 8.84 -3.54
N GLU A 170 -4.99 10.03 -3.23
CA GLU A 170 -6.24 10.27 -2.52
C GLU A 170 -7.23 11.02 -3.41
N LEU A 171 -8.46 10.51 -3.54
CA LEU A 171 -9.57 11.20 -4.18
C LEU A 171 -10.34 11.98 -3.11
N THR A 172 -9.97 13.23 -2.91
CA THR A 172 -10.41 14.07 -1.77
C THR A 172 -11.92 14.30 -1.75
N GLU A 173 -12.56 14.38 -2.93
CA GLU A 173 -14.00 14.55 -3.07
C GLU A 173 -14.81 13.39 -2.45
N LEU A 174 -14.22 12.17 -2.40
CA LEU A 174 -14.88 10.98 -1.85
C LEU A 174 -14.81 10.87 -0.32
N LYS A 175 -14.13 11.81 0.35
CA LYS A 175 -14.11 11.98 1.81
C LYS A 175 -13.84 10.69 2.60
N ALA A 176 -12.83 9.93 2.19
CA ALA A 176 -12.47 8.65 2.81
C ALA A 176 -11.89 8.80 4.23
N ARG A 177 -11.22 9.91 4.53
CA ARG A 177 -10.48 10.10 5.79
C ARG A 177 -11.27 9.81 7.05
N PRO A 178 -12.54 10.24 7.22
CA PRO A 178 -13.31 9.95 8.43
C PRO A 178 -13.42 8.45 8.78
N LEU A 179 -13.32 7.54 7.79
CA LEU A 179 -13.37 6.11 8.04
C LEU A 179 -12.08 5.53 8.65
N ILE A 180 -10.95 6.25 8.52
CA ILE A 180 -9.62 5.80 8.95
C ILE A 180 -8.85 6.91 9.67
N GLU A 181 -9.54 7.93 10.20
CA GLU A 181 -8.92 9.13 10.79
C GLU A 181 -8.08 8.86 12.05
N THR A 182 -8.34 7.74 12.73
CA THR A 182 -7.58 7.32 13.91
C THR A 182 -6.15 6.87 13.59
N TYR A 183 -5.83 6.68 12.31
CA TYR A 183 -4.52 6.22 11.85
C TYR A 183 -3.76 7.34 11.13
N PRO A 184 -2.44 7.44 11.30
CA PRO A 184 -1.62 8.32 10.48
C PRO A 184 -1.76 7.95 8.99
N ILE A 185 -2.05 8.95 8.15
CA ILE A 185 -2.24 8.75 6.71
C ILE A 185 -1.13 9.47 5.93
N LYS A 186 -0.49 8.76 5.02
CA LYS A 186 0.49 9.27 4.06
C LYS A 186 -0.06 9.15 2.64
N VAL A 187 0.04 10.24 1.87
CA VAL A 187 -0.43 10.31 0.49
C VAL A 187 0.58 11.09 -0.34
N ALA A 188 0.88 10.61 -1.55
CA ALA A 188 1.75 11.33 -2.48
C ALA A 188 0.98 12.37 -3.28
N TYR A 189 -0.16 12.01 -3.87
CA TYR A 189 -0.94 12.88 -4.75
C TYR A 189 -2.39 12.99 -4.27
N GLN A 190 -2.96 14.20 -4.36
CA GLN A 190 -4.36 14.48 -4.03
C GLN A 190 -5.09 15.05 -5.25
N PHE A 191 -6.30 14.54 -5.52
CA PHE A 191 -7.16 15.00 -6.62
C PHE A 191 -8.59 15.19 -6.15
#